data_7b51d6570d40eeeca0e0e99bd7e7c3e3
#
_entry.id   7b51d6570d40eeeca0e0e99bd7e7c3e3
#
_cell.length_a   1.000
_cell.length_b   1.000
_cell.length_c   1.000
_cell.angle_alpha   90.00
_cell.angle_beta   90.00
_cell.angle_gamma   90.00
#
_symmetry.space_group_name_H-M   'P 1'
#
loop_
_entity.id
_entity.type
_entity.pdbx_description
1 polymer ?
#
loop_
_entity_poly.entity_id
_entity_poly.type
_entity_poly.pdbx_seq_one_letter_code
_entity_poly.pdbx_strand_id
1 'polypeptide(L)'
;LADTLQREADVPFRLRHRFAFDLVTWGRAHNATPATIPYTEAQVMYTQAAKETGQESTTLPLSEDRFHAVLGARNMGDSAKGVGGSQPAELARMLTEAQDSLATDQAWLTARRAALQQADVKLDAAFNALLPSP
;
A
#
# COMPACT_ATOMS: atom_id res chain seq x y z
N LEU A 1 12.63 -4.17 -4.00
CA LEU A 1 13.74 -4.84 -4.67
C LEU A 1 13.33 -6.20 -5.27
N ALA A 2 12.83 -7.14 -4.47
CA ALA A 2 12.43 -8.46 -5.00
C ALA A 2 11.41 -8.37 -6.15
N ASP A 3 10.41 -7.50 -6.03
CA ASP A 3 9.42 -7.27 -7.10
C ASP A 3 10.02 -6.61 -8.34
N THR A 4 11.02 -5.74 -8.17
CA THR A 4 11.73 -5.13 -9.29
C THR A 4 12.53 -6.16 -10.06
N LEU A 5 13.27 -7.03 -9.37
CA LEU A 5 14.00 -8.14 -9.96
C LEU A 5 13.07 -9.09 -10.76
N GLN A 6 11.86 -9.32 -10.27
CA GLN A 6 10.87 -10.08 -11.03
C GLN A 6 10.44 -9.35 -12.30
N ARG A 7 10.03 -8.08 -12.16
CA ARG A 7 9.42 -7.34 -13.27
C ARG A 7 10.41 -6.95 -14.36
N GLU A 8 11.66 -6.66 -14.01
CA GLU A 8 12.65 -6.14 -14.92
C GLU A 8 13.60 -7.22 -15.48
N ALA A 9 13.75 -8.33 -14.77
CA ALA A 9 14.72 -9.36 -15.14
C ALA A 9 14.22 -10.80 -14.97
N ASP A 10 12.93 -10.98 -14.67
CA ASP A 10 12.27 -12.29 -14.47
C ASP A 10 13.04 -13.23 -13.52
N VAL A 11 13.68 -12.66 -12.49
CA VAL A 11 14.45 -13.42 -11.51
C VAL A 11 13.52 -14.36 -10.73
N PRO A 12 13.84 -15.66 -10.63
CA PRO A 12 13.01 -16.63 -9.94
C PRO A 12 12.74 -16.26 -8.47
N PHE A 13 11.55 -16.59 -7.97
CA PHE A 13 11.11 -16.21 -6.62
C PHE A 13 12.12 -16.57 -5.53
N ARG A 14 12.64 -17.79 -5.55
CA ARG A 14 13.58 -18.27 -4.51
C ARG A 14 14.84 -17.43 -4.44
N LEU A 15 15.43 -17.11 -5.62
CA LEU A 15 16.65 -16.31 -5.69
C LEU A 15 16.39 -14.88 -5.19
N ARG A 16 15.38 -14.18 -5.74
CA ARG A 16 15.10 -12.80 -5.36
C ARG A 16 14.73 -12.64 -3.90
N HIS A 17 14.01 -13.62 -3.33
CA HIS A 17 13.64 -13.63 -1.91
C HIS A 17 14.86 -13.88 -1.02
N ARG A 18 15.71 -14.86 -1.38
CA ARG A 18 16.94 -15.15 -0.66
C ARG A 18 17.87 -13.94 -0.67
N PHE A 19 18.10 -13.36 -1.84
CA PHE A 19 18.92 -12.16 -1.97
C PHE A 19 18.40 -10.97 -1.13
N ALA A 20 17.09 -10.70 -1.16
CA ALA A 20 16.50 -9.65 -0.34
C ALA A 20 16.68 -9.91 1.16
N PHE A 21 16.57 -11.16 1.59
CA PHE A 21 16.82 -11.57 2.98
C PHE A 21 18.29 -11.34 3.38
N ASP A 22 19.23 -11.72 2.53
CA ASP A 22 20.66 -11.58 2.78
C ASP A 22 21.05 -10.08 2.86
N LEU A 23 20.48 -9.22 2.01
CA LEU A 23 20.68 -7.76 2.08
C LEU A 23 20.18 -7.17 3.41
N VAL A 24 19.00 -7.57 3.87
CA VAL A 24 18.46 -7.10 5.15
C VAL A 24 19.34 -7.59 6.31
N THR A 25 19.78 -8.82 6.27
CA THR A 25 20.65 -9.41 7.29
C THR A 25 21.99 -8.70 7.35
N TRP A 26 22.61 -8.48 6.18
CA TRP A 26 23.85 -7.74 6.07
C TRP A 26 23.70 -6.31 6.61
N GLY A 27 22.64 -5.61 6.19
CA GLY A 27 22.37 -4.24 6.62
C GLY A 27 22.23 -4.12 8.13
N ARG A 28 21.52 -5.05 8.76
CA ARG A 28 21.40 -5.10 10.24
C ARG A 28 22.73 -5.34 10.93
N ALA A 29 23.55 -6.27 10.41
CA ALA A 29 24.85 -6.58 10.99
C ALA A 29 25.84 -5.42 10.89
N HIS A 30 25.72 -4.57 9.88
CA HIS A 30 26.61 -3.43 9.62
C HIS A 30 25.99 -2.06 10.00
N ASN A 31 24.81 -2.06 10.64
CA ASN A 31 24.06 -0.84 10.95
C ASN A 31 23.86 0.07 9.73
N ALA A 32 23.66 -0.55 8.55
CA ALA A 32 23.46 0.13 7.28
C ALA A 32 21.98 0.27 6.96
N THR A 33 21.61 1.41 6.36
CA THR A 33 20.28 1.60 5.76
C THR A 33 20.24 1.00 4.35
N PRO A 34 19.07 0.68 3.78
CA PRO A 34 18.97 0.21 2.40
C PRO A 34 19.69 1.11 1.39
N ALA A 35 19.67 2.42 1.59
CA ALA A 35 20.32 3.40 0.72
C ALA A 35 21.86 3.40 0.81
N THR A 36 22.44 2.86 1.89
CA THR A 36 23.88 2.88 2.14
C THR A 36 24.56 1.52 1.94
N ILE A 37 23.83 0.49 1.48
CA ILE A 37 24.41 -0.81 1.15
C ILE A 37 25.30 -0.66 -0.10
N PRO A 38 26.60 -0.99 -0.04
CA PRO A 38 27.47 -0.92 -1.21
C PRO A 38 26.98 -1.88 -2.31
N TYR A 39 26.99 -1.42 -3.56
CA TYR A 39 26.59 -2.25 -4.70
C TYR A 39 27.49 -3.48 -4.88
N THR A 40 28.77 -3.35 -4.59
CA THR A 40 29.72 -4.47 -4.61
C THR A 40 29.34 -5.59 -3.65
N GLU A 41 28.89 -5.25 -2.44
CA GLU A 41 28.40 -6.24 -1.47
C GLU A 41 27.11 -6.89 -1.96
N ALA A 42 26.23 -6.11 -2.58
CA ALA A 42 25.00 -6.64 -3.17
C ALA A 42 25.28 -7.65 -4.29
N GLN A 43 26.29 -7.37 -5.14
CA GLN A 43 26.73 -8.32 -6.18
C GLN A 43 27.25 -9.63 -5.60
N VAL A 44 28.04 -9.57 -4.53
CA VAL A 44 28.54 -10.77 -3.82
C VAL A 44 27.39 -11.58 -3.25
N MET A 45 26.47 -10.93 -2.53
CA MET A 45 25.31 -11.58 -1.94
C MET A 45 24.39 -12.21 -3.01
N TYR A 46 24.17 -11.50 -4.13
CA TYR A 46 23.36 -12.05 -5.23
C TYR A 46 24.03 -13.29 -5.85
N THR A 47 25.32 -13.23 -6.10
CA THR A 47 26.09 -14.35 -6.62
C THR A 47 25.99 -15.57 -5.69
N GLN A 48 26.09 -15.36 -4.39
CA GLN A 48 25.97 -16.44 -3.40
C GLN A 48 24.55 -17.01 -3.38
N ALA A 49 23.53 -16.15 -3.34
CA ALA A 49 22.14 -16.56 -3.36
C ALA A 49 21.79 -17.35 -4.65
N ALA A 50 22.33 -16.94 -5.80
CA ALA A 50 22.15 -17.65 -7.06
C ALA A 50 22.73 -19.08 -7.02
N LYS A 51 23.94 -19.24 -6.50
CA LYS A 51 24.56 -20.57 -6.31
C LYS A 51 23.73 -21.45 -5.37
N GLU A 52 23.29 -20.90 -4.23
CA GLU A 52 22.51 -21.66 -3.23
C GLU A 52 21.13 -22.06 -3.77
N THR A 53 20.57 -21.30 -4.68
CA THR A 53 19.25 -21.60 -5.30
C THR A 53 19.35 -22.35 -6.62
N GLY A 54 20.57 -22.72 -7.05
CA GLY A 54 20.82 -23.52 -8.27
C GLY A 54 20.56 -22.75 -9.57
N GLN A 55 20.77 -21.43 -9.56
CA GLN A 55 20.59 -20.61 -10.76
C GLN A 55 21.90 -20.49 -11.57
N GLU A 56 21.79 -20.53 -12.88
CA GLU A 56 22.93 -20.40 -13.79
C GLU A 56 23.49 -18.96 -13.83
N SER A 57 22.60 -17.98 -13.85
CA SER A 57 23.00 -16.57 -13.84
C SER A 57 23.31 -16.09 -12.44
N THR A 58 24.57 -15.77 -12.20
CA THR A 58 25.09 -15.31 -10.90
C THR A 58 25.33 -13.80 -10.85
N THR A 59 25.06 -13.08 -11.94
CA THR A 59 25.24 -11.64 -12.03
C THR A 59 23.97 -10.91 -11.65
N LEU A 60 24.04 -9.93 -10.73
CA LEU A 60 22.90 -9.09 -10.36
C LEU A 60 22.43 -8.29 -11.60
N PRO A 61 21.19 -8.50 -12.07
CA PRO A 61 20.70 -7.90 -13.31
C PRO A 61 20.15 -6.48 -13.12
N LEU A 62 20.79 -5.69 -12.27
CA LEU A 62 20.51 -4.28 -12.03
C LEU A 62 21.81 -3.51 -12.09
N SER A 63 21.80 -2.33 -12.70
CA SER A 63 22.92 -1.39 -12.56
C SER A 63 22.99 -0.83 -11.14
N GLU A 64 24.16 -0.27 -10.77
CA GLU A 64 24.34 0.36 -9.47
C GLU A 64 23.31 1.47 -9.21
N ASP A 65 23.13 2.37 -10.19
CA ASP A 65 22.14 3.44 -10.09
C ASP A 65 20.73 2.89 -9.90
N ARG A 66 20.36 1.82 -10.63
CA ARG A 66 19.04 1.21 -10.51
C ARG A 66 18.87 0.51 -9.16
N PHE A 67 19.89 -0.16 -8.66
CA PHE A 67 19.89 -0.80 -7.36
C PHE A 67 19.62 0.22 -6.24
N HIS A 68 20.36 1.33 -6.21
CA HIS A 68 20.15 2.38 -5.20
C HIS A 68 18.80 3.07 -5.35
N ALA A 69 18.35 3.35 -6.58
CA ALA A 69 17.02 3.92 -6.81
C ALA A 69 15.90 3.02 -6.28
N VAL A 70 16.01 1.70 -6.46
CA VAL A 70 15.01 0.72 -6.01
C VAL A 70 14.96 0.62 -4.48
N LEU A 71 16.08 0.80 -3.80
CA LEU A 71 16.16 0.78 -2.33
C LEU A 71 15.71 2.08 -1.67
N GLY A 72 15.50 3.14 -2.44
CA GLY A 72 15.01 4.41 -1.95
C GLY A 72 13.57 4.29 -1.41
N ALA A 73 13.29 4.91 -0.25
CA ALA A 73 11.98 4.87 0.39
C ALA A 73 10.85 5.38 -0.54
N ARG A 74 11.11 6.41 -1.34
CA ARG A 74 10.15 6.95 -2.31
C ARG A 74 9.76 5.92 -3.37
N ASN A 75 10.72 5.15 -3.87
CA ASN A 75 10.44 4.12 -4.88
C ASN A 75 9.51 3.02 -4.34
N MET A 76 9.52 2.74 -3.06
CA MET A 76 8.60 1.77 -2.45
C MET A 76 7.14 2.22 -2.62
N GLY A 77 6.85 3.50 -2.40
CA GLY A 77 5.52 4.08 -2.64
C GLY A 77 5.17 4.14 -4.13
N ASP A 78 6.03 4.74 -4.94
CA ASP A 78 5.78 5.02 -6.36
C ASP A 78 5.69 3.75 -7.23
N SER A 79 6.33 2.66 -6.80
CA SER A 79 6.33 1.38 -7.53
C SER A 79 5.12 0.48 -7.24
N ALA A 80 4.33 0.79 -6.21
CA ALA A 80 3.13 0.03 -5.83
C ALA A 80 1.93 0.41 -6.71
N LYS A 81 1.98 0.06 -8.00
CA LYS A 81 1.01 0.47 -9.05
C LYS A 81 -0.30 -0.32 -9.07
N GLY A 82 -0.52 -1.23 -8.15
CA GLY A 82 -1.77 -2.00 -8.06
C GLY A 82 -2.90 -1.22 -7.41
N VAL A 83 -4.14 -1.72 -7.57
CA VAL A 83 -5.31 -1.23 -6.82
C VAL A 83 -5.05 -1.37 -5.32
N GLY A 84 -5.28 -0.30 -4.56
CA GLY A 84 -4.93 -0.24 -3.13
C GLY A 84 -3.44 0.02 -2.84
N GLY A 85 -2.63 0.29 -3.88
CA GLY A 85 -1.22 0.63 -3.73
C GLY A 85 -1.00 2.03 -3.17
N SER A 86 0.23 2.29 -2.70
CA SER A 86 0.61 3.56 -2.05
C SER A 86 1.07 4.66 -3.01
N GLN A 87 0.92 4.47 -4.32
CA GLN A 87 1.27 5.51 -5.30
C GLN A 87 0.32 6.71 -5.21
N PRO A 88 0.79 7.94 -5.47
CA PRO A 88 -0.01 9.16 -5.28
C PRO A 88 -1.34 9.17 -6.03
N ALA A 89 -1.37 8.68 -7.27
CA ALA A 89 -2.59 8.64 -8.09
C ALA A 89 -3.64 7.68 -7.49
N GLU A 90 -3.22 6.52 -6.99
CA GLU A 90 -4.13 5.55 -6.37
C GLU A 90 -4.65 6.05 -5.02
N LEU A 91 -3.78 6.67 -4.22
CA LEU A 91 -4.20 7.31 -2.97
C LEU A 91 -5.23 8.42 -3.21
N ALA A 92 -5.02 9.26 -4.22
CA ALA A 92 -5.98 10.30 -4.60
C ALA A 92 -7.34 9.70 -5.02
N ARG A 93 -7.33 8.63 -5.83
CA ARG A 93 -8.55 7.91 -6.23
C ARG A 93 -9.29 7.35 -5.02
N MET A 94 -8.59 6.63 -4.14
CA MET A 94 -9.16 6.05 -2.92
C MET A 94 -9.73 7.12 -1.99
N LEU A 95 -9.04 8.26 -1.86
CA LEU A 95 -9.51 9.37 -1.03
C LEU A 95 -10.81 9.96 -1.60
N THR A 96 -10.89 10.17 -2.92
CA THR A 96 -12.11 10.65 -3.57
C THR A 96 -13.28 9.69 -3.33
N GLU A 97 -13.09 8.40 -3.55
CA GLU A 97 -14.14 7.39 -3.30
C GLU A 97 -14.60 7.36 -1.84
N ALA A 98 -13.67 7.48 -0.90
CA ALA A 98 -14.01 7.55 0.53
C ALA A 98 -14.80 8.81 0.88
N GLN A 99 -14.44 9.96 0.29
CA GLN A 99 -15.17 11.22 0.47
C GLN A 99 -16.59 11.15 -0.10
N ASP A 100 -16.78 10.58 -1.28
CA ASP A 100 -18.08 10.41 -1.92
C ASP A 100 -18.98 9.46 -1.11
N SER A 101 -18.41 8.36 -0.61
CA SER A 101 -19.12 7.44 0.29
C SER A 101 -19.57 8.14 1.58
N LEU A 102 -18.65 8.88 2.21
CA LEU A 102 -18.96 9.64 3.42
C LEU A 102 -20.05 10.69 3.19
N ALA A 103 -20.01 11.41 2.08
CA ALA A 103 -21.05 12.39 1.72
C ALA A 103 -22.42 11.72 1.55
N THR A 104 -22.47 10.56 0.92
CA THR A 104 -23.68 9.75 0.76
C THR A 104 -24.25 9.31 2.11
N ASP A 105 -23.42 8.80 2.99
CA ASP A 105 -23.82 8.37 4.34
C ASP A 105 -24.31 9.53 5.19
N GLN A 106 -23.66 10.69 5.11
CA GLN A 106 -24.09 11.91 5.80
C GLN A 106 -25.45 12.41 5.30
N ALA A 107 -25.67 12.39 4.00
CA ALA A 107 -26.95 12.78 3.40
C ALA A 107 -28.08 11.82 3.83
N TRP A 108 -27.81 10.51 3.81
CA TRP A 108 -28.75 9.50 4.30
C TRP A 108 -29.10 9.70 5.77
N LEU A 109 -28.10 9.88 6.63
CA LEU A 109 -28.29 10.10 8.07
C LEU A 109 -29.13 11.36 8.33
N THR A 110 -28.84 12.45 7.62
CA THR A 110 -29.57 13.71 7.73
C THR A 110 -31.02 13.53 7.33
N ALA A 111 -31.28 12.86 6.21
CA ALA A 111 -32.65 12.56 5.76
C ALA A 111 -33.42 11.68 6.74
N ARG A 112 -32.77 10.66 7.33
CA ARG A 112 -33.40 9.80 8.33
C ARG A 112 -33.74 10.53 9.61
N ARG A 113 -32.84 11.40 10.10
CA ARG A 113 -33.12 12.23 11.28
C ARG A 113 -34.31 13.18 11.05
N ALA A 114 -34.35 13.82 9.89
CA ALA A 114 -35.44 14.69 9.51
C ALA A 114 -36.78 13.93 9.40
N ALA A 115 -36.77 12.73 8.81
CA ALA A 115 -37.96 11.89 8.70
C ALA A 115 -38.49 11.45 10.06
N LEU A 116 -37.63 11.08 11.00
CA LEU A 116 -38.01 10.74 12.37
C LEU A 116 -38.62 11.95 13.08
N GLN A 117 -37.99 13.11 13.01
CA GLN A 117 -38.53 14.33 13.62
C GLN A 117 -39.89 14.71 13.04
N GLN A 118 -40.10 14.56 11.74
CA GLN A 118 -41.39 14.79 11.11
C GLN A 118 -42.46 13.78 11.57
N ALA A 119 -42.06 12.52 11.77
CA ALA A 119 -42.97 11.50 12.29
C ALA A 119 -43.40 11.82 13.71
N ASP A 120 -42.49 12.24 14.58
CA ASP A 120 -42.82 12.66 15.96
C ASP A 120 -43.79 13.83 15.97
N VAL A 121 -43.53 14.88 15.17
CA VAL A 121 -44.45 16.04 15.05
C VAL A 121 -45.84 15.62 14.58
N LYS A 122 -45.91 14.70 13.60
CA LYS A 122 -47.21 14.19 13.12
C LYS A 122 -47.95 13.36 14.17
N LEU A 123 -47.21 12.55 14.93
CA LEU A 123 -47.76 11.74 16.00
C LEU A 123 -48.33 12.64 17.10
N ASP A 124 -47.61 13.64 17.55
CA ASP A 124 -48.04 14.59 18.56
C ASP A 124 -49.27 15.37 18.09
N ALA A 125 -49.30 15.83 16.86
CA ALA A 125 -50.45 16.51 16.28
C ALA A 125 -51.69 15.61 16.22
N ALA A 126 -51.52 14.36 15.80
CA ALA A 126 -52.62 13.39 15.75
C ALA A 126 -53.15 13.05 17.17
N PHE A 127 -52.25 12.90 18.14
CA PHE A 127 -52.66 12.66 19.54
C PHE A 127 -53.41 13.85 20.14
N ASN A 128 -52.89 15.05 19.94
CA ASN A 128 -53.54 16.28 20.45
C ASN A 128 -54.93 16.51 19.82
N ALA A 129 -55.15 16.09 18.58
CA ALA A 129 -56.44 16.19 17.92
C ALA A 129 -57.51 15.25 18.50
N LEU A 130 -57.09 14.22 19.26
CA LEU A 130 -58.02 13.29 19.95
C LEU A 130 -58.41 13.77 21.36
N LEU A 131 -57.72 14.76 21.89
CA LEU A 131 -58.04 15.29 23.20
C LEU A 131 -59.34 16.17 23.13
N PRO A 132 -60.24 16.06 24.09
CA PRO A 132 -61.43 16.94 24.13
C PRO A 132 -61.03 18.39 24.26
N SER A 133 -61.67 19.25 23.49
CA SER A 133 -61.47 20.71 23.62
C SER A 133 -61.85 21.13 25.04
N PRO A 134 -61.10 22.07 25.66
CA PRO A 134 -61.36 22.57 27.02
C PRO A 134 -62.72 23.27 27.16
#